data_900ab712dcf9d0474b8419f36cf1f985
#
_entry.id   900ab712dcf9d0474b8419f36cf1f985
#
_cell.length_a   1.000
_cell.length_b   1.000
_cell.length_c   1.000
_cell.angle_alpha   90.00
_cell.angle_beta   90.00
_cell.angle_gamma   90.00
#
_symmetry.space_group_name_H-M   'P 1'
#
loop_
_entity.id
_entity.type
_entity.pdbx_description
1 polymer ?
#
loop_
_entity_poly.entity_id
_entity_poly.type
_entity_poly.pdbx_seq_one_letter_code
_entity_poly.pdbx_strand_id
1 'polypeptide(L)'
;TGYDDKKALWGWDEDHFIRGDRPGIFEVDHIKIGCRICFDVRFPELFRELCQERAELCFVSLSDTSKEPDPVRRNIITSHLITRAVENVMTVASINTTSGWQNAPTAVFDCNGRIVKEAENGREGLLIYDYATPEVDFGMRGRIVNNGYFVGK
;
A
#
# COMPACT_ATOMS: atom_id res chain seq x y z
N THR A 1 11.02 -16.95 6.00
CA THR A 1 10.21 -16.91 4.76
C THR A 1 8.75 -17.07 5.12
N GLY A 2 7.92 -16.21 4.62
CA GLY A 2 6.48 -16.21 4.81
C GLY A 2 5.77 -15.92 3.50
N TYR A 3 4.42 -15.97 3.51
CA TYR A 3 3.57 -15.57 2.40
C TYR A 3 2.37 -14.81 2.97
N ASP A 4 1.76 -14.00 2.13
CA ASP A 4 0.50 -13.29 2.40
C ASP A 4 -0.46 -13.56 1.26
N ASP A 5 -1.76 -13.66 1.60
CA ASP A 5 -2.82 -13.92 0.66
C ASP A 5 -3.73 -12.69 0.54
N LYS A 6 -4.25 -12.46 -0.66
CA LYS A 6 -5.18 -11.38 -0.94
C LYS A 6 -6.43 -11.49 -0.06
N LYS A 7 -6.84 -10.39 0.56
CA LYS A 7 -7.98 -10.34 1.47
C LYS A 7 -9.27 -9.90 0.79
N ALA A 8 -9.21 -8.88 -0.05
CA ALA A 8 -10.37 -8.38 -0.77
C ALA A 8 -10.51 -9.07 -2.13
N LEU A 9 -11.36 -10.07 -2.21
CA LEU A 9 -11.69 -10.76 -3.45
C LEU A 9 -12.96 -10.17 -4.08
N TRP A 10 -13.02 -10.14 -5.41
CA TRP A 10 -14.20 -9.71 -6.16
C TRP A 10 -14.22 -10.32 -7.56
N GLY A 11 -15.41 -10.68 -8.05
CA GLY A 11 -15.62 -11.24 -9.38
C GLY A 11 -14.83 -12.53 -9.56
N TRP A 12 -13.99 -12.60 -10.60
CA TRP A 12 -13.22 -13.80 -10.92
C TRP A 12 -12.39 -14.32 -9.73
N ASP A 13 -11.85 -13.43 -8.89
CA ASP A 13 -11.07 -13.84 -7.72
C ASP A 13 -11.92 -14.60 -6.69
N GLU A 14 -13.20 -14.25 -6.51
CA GLU A 14 -14.09 -14.93 -5.54
C GLU A 14 -14.41 -16.37 -5.95
N ASP A 15 -14.42 -16.63 -7.26
CA ASP A 15 -14.69 -17.97 -7.78
C ASP A 15 -13.47 -18.89 -7.75
N HIS A 16 -12.25 -18.34 -7.61
CA HIS A 16 -11.00 -19.09 -7.82
C HIS A 16 -10.05 -19.08 -6.63
N PHE A 17 -10.21 -18.17 -5.67
CA PHE A 17 -9.31 -18.01 -4.53
C PHE A 17 -10.07 -18.02 -3.20
N ILE A 18 -9.33 -18.28 -2.14
CA ILE A 18 -9.79 -18.18 -0.76
C ILE A 18 -9.20 -16.89 -0.18
N ARG A 19 -10.00 -16.15 0.61
CA ARG A 19 -9.56 -14.94 1.29
C ARG A 19 -8.44 -15.20 2.28
N GLY A 20 -7.42 -14.37 2.27
CA GLY A 20 -6.38 -14.39 3.28
C GLY A 20 -6.91 -14.02 4.67
N ASP A 21 -6.42 -14.70 5.69
CA ASP A 21 -6.79 -14.50 7.10
C ASP A 21 -5.65 -13.93 7.95
N ARG A 22 -4.44 -13.84 7.40
CA ARG A 22 -3.25 -13.38 8.10
C ARG A 22 -3.07 -11.86 7.98
N PRO A 23 -2.40 -11.21 8.94
CA PRO A 23 -2.11 -9.77 8.86
C PRO A 23 -1.20 -9.37 7.69
N GLY A 24 -0.44 -10.30 7.09
CA GLY A 24 0.53 -10.01 6.03
C GLY A 24 1.69 -9.13 6.53
N ILE A 25 2.22 -9.45 7.72
CA ILE A 25 3.33 -8.74 8.35
C ILE A 25 4.60 -9.58 8.29
N PHE A 26 5.69 -8.93 7.91
CA PHE A 26 7.03 -9.49 7.87
C PHE A 26 7.99 -8.55 8.60
N GLU A 27 9.08 -9.07 9.12
CA GLU A 27 10.13 -8.27 9.76
C GLU A 27 11.44 -8.46 9.02
N VAL A 28 12.07 -7.35 8.67
CA VAL A 28 13.38 -7.29 8.03
C VAL A 28 14.19 -6.20 8.74
N ASP A 29 15.34 -6.56 9.32
CA ASP A 29 16.22 -5.63 10.03
C ASP A 29 15.48 -4.78 11.08
N HIS A 30 14.59 -5.42 11.85
CA HIS A 30 13.73 -4.79 12.86
C HIS A 30 12.65 -3.84 12.32
N ILE A 31 12.51 -3.70 11.01
CA ILE A 31 11.45 -2.95 10.36
C ILE A 31 10.28 -3.89 10.08
N LYS A 32 9.09 -3.57 10.58
CA LYS A 32 7.87 -4.29 10.25
C LYS A 32 7.31 -3.81 8.92
N ILE A 33 7.14 -4.77 8.02
CA ILE A 33 6.70 -4.54 6.64
C ILE A 33 5.36 -5.25 6.43
N GLY A 34 4.35 -4.49 6.03
CA GLY A 34 3.07 -5.03 5.60
C GLY A 34 3.03 -5.32 4.11
N CYS A 35 2.20 -6.29 3.70
CA CYS A 35 1.89 -6.56 2.30
C CYS A 35 0.40 -6.46 2.04
N ARG A 36 0.02 -5.93 0.87
CA ARG A 36 -1.37 -5.87 0.37
C ARG A 36 -1.39 -6.12 -1.12
N ILE A 37 -2.50 -6.68 -1.61
CA ILE A 37 -2.59 -7.11 -3.00
C ILE A 37 -3.75 -6.39 -3.69
N CYS A 38 -3.43 -5.54 -4.64
CA CYS A 38 -4.30 -4.90 -5.63
C CYS A 38 -5.58 -4.29 -5.03
N PHE A 39 -6.71 -5.00 -5.11
CA PHE A 39 -8.01 -4.52 -4.66
C PHE A 39 -8.06 -4.19 -3.16
N ASP A 40 -7.16 -4.76 -2.35
CA ASP A 40 -7.02 -4.46 -0.92
C ASP A 40 -6.82 -2.95 -0.67
N VAL A 41 -6.22 -2.20 -1.60
CA VAL A 41 -5.97 -0.76 -1.46
C VAL A 41 -7.25 0.06 -1.28
N ARG A 42 -8.40 -0.47 -1.71
CA ARG A 42 -9.72 0.18 -1.59
C ARG A 42 -10.26 0.20 -0.16
N PHE A 43 -9.77 -0.67 0.71
CA PHE A 43 -10.32 -0.93 2.04
C PHE A 43 -9.38 -0.39 3.13
N PRO A 44 -9.75 0.74 3.79
CA PRO A 44 -8.94 1.34 4.84
C PRO A 44 -8.70 0.39 6.03
N GLU A 45 -9.64 -0.50 6.31
CA GLU A 45 -9.58 -1.48 7.40
C GLU A 45 -8.34 -2.36 7.29
N LEU A 46 -8.00 -2.77 6.07
CA LEU A 46 -6.84 -3.64 5.81
C LEU A 46 -5.50 -2.93 6.10
N PHE A 47 -5.44 -1.61 5.90
CA PHE A 47 -4.25 -0.83 6.25
C PHE A 47 -4.24 -0.44 7.72
N ARG A 48 -5.42 -0.28 8.33
CA ARG A 48 -5.53 -0.06 9.76
C ARG A 48 -5.02 -1.26 10.56
N GLU A 49 -5.28 -2.47 10.09
CA GLU A 49 -4.70 -3.71 10.63
C GLU A 49 -3.16 -3.66 10.65
N LEU A 50 -2.53 -3.23 9.54
CA LEU A 50 -1.07 -3.06 9.48
C LEU A 50 -0.56 -2.01 10.49
N CYS A 51 -1.29 -0.90 10.63
CA CYS A 51 -0.95 0.15 11.60
C CYS A 51 -1.02 -0.36 13.05
N GLN A 52 -2.00 -1.21 13.38
CA GLN A 52 -2.13 -1.84 14.70
C GLN A 52 -0.94 -2.75 15.01
N GLU A 53 -0.48 -3.49 14.01
CA GLU A 53 0.70 -4.35 14.08
C GLU A 53 2.03 -3.56 14.06
N ARG A 54 1.93 -2.21 13.97
CA ARG A 54 3.07 -1.29 13.90
C ARG A 54 3.95 -1.49 12.67
N ALA A 55 3.34 -1.78 11.50
CA ALA A 55 4.06 -1.76 10.24
C ALA A 55 4.47 -0.33 9.90
N GLU A 56 5.73 -0.16 9.55
CA GLU A 56 6.33 1.13 9.15
C GLU A 56 6.32 1.32 7.63
N LEU A 57 6.33 0.21 6.89
CA LEU A 57 6.34 0.16 5.45
C LEU A 57 5.27 -0.83 4.98
N CYS A 58 4.58 -0.51 3.88
CA CYS A 58 3.65 -1.42 3.22
C CYS A 58 3.96 -1.55 1.74
N PHE A 59 4.16 -2.76 1.26
CA PHE A 59 4.20 -3.06 -0.18
C PHE A 59 2.80 -3.36 -0.69
N VAL A 60 2.42 -2.73 -1.81
CA VAL A 60 1.15 -2.99 -2.51
C VAL A 60 1.46 -3.51 -3.90
N SER A 61 1.21 -4.79 -4.13
CA SER A 61 1.38 -5.43 -5.44
C SER A 61 0.12 -5.23 -6.27
N LEU A 62 0.27 -4.71 -7.49
CA LEU A 62 -0.83 -4.34 -8.37
C LEU A 62 -0.70 -4.99 -9.76
N SER A 63 -1.84 -5.28 -10.35
CA SER A 63 -1.99 -5.59 -11.77
C SER A 63 -3.17 -4.76 -12.31
N ASP A 64 -3.00 -3.43 -12.27
CA ASP A 64 -4.04 -2.47 -12.65
C ASP A 64 -3.61 -1.72 -13.91
N THR A 65 -4.02 -2.27 -15.06
CA THR A 65 -3.69 -1.77 -16.38
C THR A 65 -4.91 -1.70 -17.29
N SER A 66 -4.82 -0.89 -18.33
CA SER A 66 -5.83 -0.76 -19.40
C SER A 66 -5.16 -0.72 -20.78
N LYS A 67 -5.94 -0.87 -21.85
CA LYS A 67 -5.42 -0.74 -23.22
C LYS A 67 -5.11 0.71 -23.57
N GLU A 68 -5.91 1.63 -23.06
CA GLU A 68 -5.80 3.07 -23.28
C GLU A 68 -5.56 3.79 -21.95
N PRO A 69 -4.97 5.00 -21.98
CA PRO A 69 -4.82 5.82 -20.78
C PRO A 69 -6.15 6.08 -20.07
N ASP A 70 -6.19 5.81 -18.76
CA ASP A 70 -7.31 6.17 -17.89
C ASP A 70 -6.80 7.07 -16.75
N PRO A 71 -6.70 8.38 -16.97
CA PRO A 71 -6.19 9.32 -15.97
C PRO A 71 -7.12 9.43 -14.76
N VAL A 72 -8.42 9.19 -14.92
CA VAL A 72 -9.37 9.22 -13.78
C VAL A 72 -9.09 8.06 -12.85
N ARG A 73 -8.97 6.83 -13.39
CA ARG A 73 -8.63 5.64 -12.61
C ARG A 73 -7.26 5.78 -11.95
N ARG A 74 -6.26 6.28 -12.69
CA ARG A 74 -4.92 6.54 -12.14
C ARG A 74 -4.98 7.49 -10.95
N ASN A 75 -5.71 8.59 -11.07
CA ASN A 75 -5.89 9.55 -9.97
C ASN A 75 -6.56 8.91 -8.76
N ILE A 76 -7.61 8.11 -8.95
CA ILE A 76 -8.31 7.41 -7.88
C ILE A 76 -7.36 6.45 -7.13
N ILE A 77 -6.62 5.61 -7.85
CA ILE A 77 -5.70 4.64 -7.20
C ILE A 77 -4.56 5.36 -6.49
N THR A 78 -3.97 6.38 -7.13
CA THR A 78 -2.93 7.21 -6.51
C THR A 78 -3.42 7.87 -5.22
N SER A 79 -4.65 8.41 -5.23
CA SER A 79 -5.27 9.01 -4.05
C SER A 79 -5.48 7.99 -2.92
N HIS A 80 -5.88 6.76 -3.24
CA HIS A 80 -5.93 5.70 -2.24
C HIS A 80 -4.55 5.43 -1.63
N LEU A 81 -3.51 5.22 -2.44
CA LEU A 81 -2.15 4.95 -1.96
C LEU A 81 -1.64 6.07 -1.04
N ILE A 82 -1.82 7.32 -1.43
CA ILE A 82 -1.48 8.51 -0.63
C ILE A 82 -2.25 8.48 0.71
N THR A 83 -3.57 8.25 0.66
CA THR A 83 -4.41 8.25 1.86
C THR A 83 -3.98 7.14 2.82
N ARG A 84 -3.70 5.92 2.31
CA ARG A 84 -3.21 4.81 3.15
C ARG A 84 -1.91 5.15 3.85
N ALA A 85 -0.98 5.82 3.17
CA ALA A 85 0.28 6.27 3.76
C ALA A 85 0.04 7.30 4.87
N VAL A 86 -0.75 8.33 4.60
CA VAL A 86 -0.99 9.45 5.52
C VAL A 86 -1.78 9.04 6.76
N GLU A 87 -2.92 8.36 6.58
CA GLU A 87 -3.82 8.03 7.68
C GLU A 87 -3.23 7.00 8.66
N ASN A 88 -2.32 6.15 8.19
CA ASN A 88 -1.68 5.12 8.99
C ASN A 88 -0.25 5.46 9.40
N VAL A 89 0.26 6.62 9.00
CA VAL A 89 1.64 7.10 9.29
C VAL A 89 2.67 6.05 8.90
N MET A 90 2.57 5.53 7.68
CA MET A 90 3.50 4.55 7.12
C MET A 90 3.98 4.95 5.73
N THR A 91 5.12 4.43 5.31
CA THR A 91 5.55 4.51 3.91
C THR A 91 4.82 3.44 3.11
N VAL A 92 4.23 3.81 1.97
CA VAL A 92 3.59 2.86 1.05
C VAL A 92 4.39 2.79 -0.24
N ALA A 93 4.80 1.58 -0.63
CA ALA A 93 5.48 1.32 -1.89
C ALA A 93 4.56 0.48 -2.80
N SER A 94 4.11 1.03 -3.91
CA SER A 94 3.31 0.32 -4.91
C SER A 94 4.17 -0.20 -6.05
N ILE A 95 3.85 -1.39 -6.53
CA ILE A 95 4.49 -2.05 -7.66
C ILE A 95 3.39 -2.50 -8.61
N ASN A 96 3.45 -2.08 -9.87
CA ASN A 96 2.46 -2.46 -10.89
C ASN A 96 3.14 -3.13 -12.08
N THR A 97 2.41 -4.02 -12.76
CA THR A 97 2.86 -4.62 -14.02
C THR A 97 2.99 -3.57 -15.12
N THR A 98 3.92 -3.78 -16.06
CA THR A 98 4.14 -2.92 -17.22
C THR A 98 3.38 -3.37 -18.47
N SER A 99 2.53 -4.42 -18.37
CA SER A 99 1.72 -4.89 -19.49
C SER A 99 0.51 -3.98 -19.73
N GLY A 100 0.62 -3.05 -20.64
CA GLY A 100 -0.39 -2.06 -20.96
C GLY A 100 -0.17 -0.71 -20.26
N TRP A 101 -1.19 0.16 -20.30
CA TRP A 101 -1.15 1.43 -19.58
C TRP A 101 -1.37 1.21 -18.08
N GLN A 102 -0.43 1.64 -17.27
CA GLN A 102 -0.51 1.50 -15.81
C GLN A 102 -1.47 2.53 -15.22
N ASN A 103 -2.61 2.08 -14.70
CA ASN A 103 -3.56 2.90 -13.96
C ASN A 103 -3.13 3.15 -12.51
N ALA A 104 -2.24 2.31 -11.98
CA ALA A 104 -1.60 2.52 -10.69
C ALA A 104 -0.10 2.80 -10.89
N PRO A 105 0.50 3.77 -10.20
CA PRO A 105 1.93 4.01 -10.31
C PRO A 105 2.75 2.93 -9.63
N THR A 106 3.95 2.66 -10.16
CA THR A 106 5.02 2.04 -9.38
C THR A 106 5.77 3.16 -8.68
N ALA A 107 5.55 3.34 -7.39
CA ALA A 107 5.98 4.53 -6.67
C ALA A 107 6.12 4.31 -5.16
N VAL A 108 6.82 5.22 -4.49
CA VAL A 108 6.92 5.29 -3.03
C VAL A 108 6.25 6.55 -2.53
N PHE A 109 5.36 6.39 -1.56
CA PHE A 109 4.58 7.44 -0.91
C PHE A 109 5.03 7.54 0.55
N ASP A 110 5.44 8.73 0.98
CA ASP A 110 5.79 8.93 2.39
C ASP A 110 4.55 9.11 3.27
N CYS A 111 4.73 9.07 4.58
CA CYS A 111 3.66 9.25 5.57
C CYS A 111 3.07 10.67 5.61
N ASN A 112 3.58 11.61 4.81
CA ASN A 112 3.03 12.95 4.58
C ASN A 112 2.26 13.06 3.25
N GLY A 113 2.16 11.97 2.49
CA GLY A 113 1.43 11.90 1.22
C GLY A 113 2.22 12.39 0.01
N ARG A 114 3.54 12.54 0.13
CA ARG A 114 4.38 12.91 -1.01
C ARG A 114 4.76 11.68 -1.80
N ILE A 115 4.75 11.77 -3.11
CA ILE A 115 5.40 10.80 -3.99
C ILE A 115 6.89 11.10 -3.96
N VAL A 116 7.66 10.32 -3.19
CA VAL A 116 9.09 10.54 -3.02
C VAL A 116 9.93 9.89 -4.12
N LYS A 117 9.36 8.90 -4.79
CA LYS A 117 9.95 8.26 -5.95
C LYS A 117 8.88 7.61 -6.82
N GLU A 118 9.03 7.70 -8.14
CA GLU A 118 8.09 7.09 -9.09
C GLU A 118 8.88 6.56 -10.30
N ALA A 119 8.52 5.37 -10.76
CA ALA A 119 9.05 4.78 -11.99
C ALA A 119 8.32 5.35 -13.22
N GLU A 120 9.02 5.38 -14.35
CA GLU A 120 8.42 5.77 -15.63
C GLU A 120 7.31 4.80 -16.02
N ASN A 121 6.14 5.33 -16.40
CA ASN A 121 4.99 4.52 -16.79
C ASN A 121 5.31 3.67 -18.04
N GLY A 122 4.93 2.40 -17.98
CA GLY A 122 5.08 1.46 -19.09
C GLY A 122 6.53 0.98 -19.33
N ARG A 123 7.47 1.33 -18.47
CA ARG A 123 8.87 0.94 -18.58
C ARG A 123 9.27 -0.05 -17.51
N GLU A 124 9.85 -1.17 -17.93
CA GLU A 124 10.50 -2.11 -17.02
C GLU A 124 11.75 -1.48 -16.39
N GLY A 125 11.94 -1.70 -15.10
CA GLY A 125 13.08 -1.15 -14.40
C GLY A 125 13.11 -1.51 -12.92
N LEU A 126 14.18 -1.06 -12.28
CA LEU A 126 14.37 -1.17 -10.83
C LEU A 126 14.21 0.21 -10.19
N LEU A 127 13.28 0.32 -9.22
CA LEU A 127 13.14 1.49 -8.39
C LEU A 127 13.79 1.22 -7.03
N ILE A 128 14.89 1.92 -6.74
CA ILE A 128 15.62 1.80 -5.48
C ILE A 128 15.22 2.97 -4.58
N TYR A 129 14.88 2.66 -3.33
CA TYR A 129 14.54 3.63 -2.30
C TYR A 129 15.21 3.24 -0.98
N ASP A 130 16.04 4.14 -0.44
CA ASP A 130 16.65 3.98 0.86
C ASP A 130 15.64 4.40 1.94
N TYR A 131 15.06 3.41 2.62
CA TYR A 131 14.09 3.66 3.68
C TYR A 131 14.79 4.15 4.95
N ALA A 132 14.21 5.16 5.56
CA ALA A 132 14.54 5.58 6.92
C ALA A 132 13.25 5.81 7.69
N THR A 133 13.19 5.33 8.92
CA THR A 133 12.05 5.58 9.82
C THR A 133 11.87 7.09 9.98
N PRO A 134 10.67 7.65 9.66
CA PRO A 134 10.45 9.09 9.71
C PRO A 134 10.43 9.62 11.14
N GLU A 135 10.89 10.84 11.32
CA GLU A 135 10.66 11.57 12.58
C GLU A 135 9.18 11.88 12.74
N VAL A 136 8.63 11.49 13.88
CA VAL A 136 7.20 11.65 14.18
C VAL A 136 6.91 13.08 14.62
N ASP A 137 6.27 13.86 13.76
CA ASP A 137 5.81 15.22 14.07
C ASP A 137 4.54 15.22 14.95
N PHE A 138 4.06 16.44 15.27
CA PHE A 138 2.86 16.62 16.08
C PHE A 138 1.60 15.99 15.43
N GLY A 139 1.42 16.20 14.13
CA GLY A 139 0.26 15.69 13.39
C GLY A 139 0.28 14.18 13.22
N MET A 140 1.46 13.60 12.96
CA MET A 140 1.66 12.14 12.92
C MET A 140 1.36 11.50 14.27
N ARG A 141 1.84 12.10 15.36
CA ARG A 141 1.59 11.61 16.72
C ARG A 141 0.10 11.57 17.04
N GLY A 142 -0.64 12.62 16.65
CA GLY A 142 -2.10 12.65 16.77
C GLY A 142 -2.78 11.52 16.02
N ARG A 143 -2.36 11.21 14.78
CA ARG A 143 -2.90 10.09 13.98
C ARG A 143 -2.59 8.74 14.63
N ILE A 144 -1.35 8.51 15.08
CA ILE A 144 -0.95 7.26 15.73
C ILE A 144 -1.80 6.99 16.98
N VAL A 145 -1.96 8.00 17.85
CA VAL A 145 -2.74 7.87 19.08
C VAL A 145 -4.22 7.58 18.79
N ASN A 146 -4.82 8.34 17.88
CA ASN A 146 -6.24 8.16 17.55
C ASN A 146 -6.50 6.86 16.78
N ASN A 147 -5.58 6.42 15.95
CA ASN A 147 -5.67 5.11 15.31
C ASN A 147 -5.77 3.99 16.35
N GLY A 148 -4.96 4.01 17.39
CA GLY A 148 -5.07 3.06 18.49
C GLY A 148 -6.39 3.14 19.24
N TYR A 149 -6.92 4.36 19.45
CA TYR A 149 -8.18 4.57 20.16
C TYR A 149 -9.40 4.05 19.38
N PHE A 150 -9.49 4.32 18.07
CA PHE A 150 -10.66 3.97 17.28
C PHE A 150 -10.75 2.49 16.91
N VAL A 151 -9.64 1.78 16.93
CA VAL A 151 -9.60 0.36 16.52
C VAL A 151 -9.58 -0.59 17.72
N GLY A 152 -9.26 -0.12 18.90
CA GLY A 152 -9.28 -0.90 20.15
C GLY A 152 -10.67 -1.10 20.79
N LYS A 153 -11.76 -0.79 20.04
CA LYS A 153 -13.13 -0.93 20.53
C LYS A 153 -13.91 -2.00 19.80
#